data_dee28b3f9f50e762558deea28f04b46f
#
_entry.id   dee28b3f9f50e762558deea28f04b46f
#
_cell.length_a   1.000
_cell.length_b   1.000
_cell.length_c   1.000
_cell.angle_alpha   90.00
_cell.angle_beta   90.00
_cell.angle_gamma   90.00
#
_symmetry.space_group_name_H-M   'P 1'
#
loop_
_entity.id
_entity.type
_entity.pdbx_description
1 polymer ?
#
loop_
_entity_poly.entity_id
_entity_poly.type
_entity_poly.pdbx_seq_one_letter_code
_entity_poly.pdbx_strand_id
1 'polypeptide(L)'
;MSWNNNENPWENDKDLIPIDNNDALDWDGEIEEESEFVLLPEGEYSFMVTGLTRGRFEGSDKMSPCPKAELELLIIYNGKDVKVFENLFLHKKAEWKLSEFFISIGQKKHGEPLKMDWSKVIGSEGTCRIYNNEYNGNKYNRVKKFLEPKA
;
A
#
# COMPACT_ATOMS: atom_id res chain seq x y z
N MET A 1 33.13 16.30 19.67
CA MET A 1 32.48 16.61 19.62
C MET A 1 31.61 16.20 19.77
N SER A 2 31.27 16.13 19.87
CA SER A 2 30.41 15.64 20.08
C SER A 2 29.25 15.96 19.69
N TRP A 3 29.02 15.85 18.98
CA TRP A 3 27.89 16.04 18.63
C TRP A 3 26.94 15.37 19.20
N ASN A 4 27.38 14.95 20.09
CA ASN A 4 26.60 14.31 20.70
C ASN A 4 25.56 14.98 21.25
N ASN A 5 25.61 15.88 21.36
CA ASN A 5 24.77 16.40 21.94
C ASN A 5 23.66 16.59 21.41
N ASN A 6 23.57 16.27 20.73
CA ASN A 6 22.52 16.44 20.48
C ASN A 6 22.06 17.04 19.56
N GLU A 7 22.59 17.25 19.07
CA GLU A 7 22.24 17.88 18.05
C GLU A 7 21.91 17.09 16.96
N ASN A 8 21.89 15.91 17.00
CA ASN A 8 21.45 14.98 15.99
C ASN A 8 19.95 15.01 15.96
N PRO A 9 19.32 15.42 14.88
CA PRO A 9 17.87 15.48 14.83
C PRO A 9 17.21 14.14 15.04
N TRP A 10 17.95 13.05 14.78
CA TRP A 10 17.40 11.76 14.99
C TRP A 10 17.09 11.48 16.42
N GLU A 11 17.81 12.12 17.31
CA GLU A 11 17.62 11.82 18.71
C GLU A 11 16.35 12.38 19.26
N ASN A 12 15.74 13.32 18.56
CA ASN A 12 14.50 13.88 19.00
C ASN A 12 13.32 13.00 18.69
N ASP A 13 13.56 11.95 17.91
CA ASP A 13 12.49 11.04 17.55
C ASP A 13 12.57 9.76 18.30
N LYS A 14 13.16 9.77 19.46
CA LYS A 14 13.36 8.51 20.12
C LYS A 14 12.11 7.88 20.64
N ASP A 15 11.01 8.59 20.70
CA ASP A 15 9.79 7.92 21.06
C ASP A 15 9.26 7.06 19.93
N LEU A 16 9.81 7.16 18.73
CA LEU A 16 9.38 6.32 17.64
C LEU A 16 9.95 4.92 17.76
N ILE A 17 11.20 4.80 18.18
CA ILE A 17 11.86 3.51 18.25
C ILE A 17 12.67 3.46 19.52
N PRO A 18 12.50 2.40 20.31
CA PRO A 18 13.37 2.22 21.46
C PRO A 18 14.81 2.12 20.99
N ILE A 19 15.67 2.83 21.64
CA ILE A 19 17.05 2.83 21.23
C ILE A 19 17.80 1.71 21.91
N ASP A 20 18.40 0.86 21.12
CA ASP A 20 19.24 -0.18 21.60
C ASP A 20 20.62 0.13 21.09
N ASN A 21 21.56 0.42 21.99
CA ASN A 21 22.89 0.81 21.58
C ASN A 21 23.62 -0.27 20.85
N ASN A 22 23.17 -1.51 21.01
CA ASN A 22 23.80 -2.63 20.32
C ASN A 22 23.41 -2.67 18.84
N ASP A 23 22.40 -1.92 18.47
CA ASP A 23 21.96 -1.89 17.08
C ASP A 23 22.62 -0.79 16.27
N ALA A 24 23.47 0.00 16.87
CA ALA A 24 24.15 1.05 16.13
C ALA A 24 25.21 0.44 15.20
N LEU A 25 25.30 1.01 14.01
CA LEU A 25 26.30 0.58 13.05
C LEU A 25 27.45 1.55 13.03
N ASP A 26 28.67 1.04 12.86
CA ASP A 26 29.84 1.87 12.67
C ASP A 26 29.88 2.40 11.25
N TRP A 27 30.62 3.47 11.08
CA TRP A 27 30.73 4.07 9.76
C TRP A 27 31.31 3.12 8.73
N ASP A 28 32.23 2.27 9.13
CA ASP A 28 32.81 1.29 8.21
C ASP A 28 32.35 -0.12 8.55
N GLY A 29 31.21 -0.24 9.22
CA GLY A 29 30.65 -1.55 9.52
C GLY A 29 30.06 -2.19 8.28
N GLU A 30 29.77 -3.45 8.42
CA GLU A 30 29.19 -4.22 7.34
C GLU A 30 27.68 -4.12 7.34
N ILE A 31 27.09 -4.09 6.16
CA ILE A 31 25.65 -4.14 5.99
C ILE A 31 25.33 -5.53 5.48
N GLU A 32 24.56 -6.28 6.27
CA GLU A 32 24.21 -7.64 5.89
C GLU A 32 22.75 -7.79 5.53
N GLU A 33 21.92 -7.04 6.21
CA GLU A 33 20.47 -7.20 6.04
C GLU A 33 19.91 -6.26 5.01
N GLU A 34 19.01 -6.75 4.20
CA GLU A 34 18.32 -5.90 3.26
C GLU A 34 16.83 -6.18 3.37
N SER A 35 16.04 -5.21 2.93
CA SER A 35 14.61 -5.37 2.93
C SER A 35 14.24 -6.56 2.07
N GLU A 36 13.42 -7.41 2.62
CA GLU A 36 12.98 -8.58 1.90
C GLU A 36 11.77 -8.24 1.07
N PHE A 37 11.89 -8.33 -0.25
CA PHE A 37 10.76 -8.15 -1.11
C PHE A 37 10.18 -9.53 -1.41
N VAL A 38 8.90 -9.71 -1.12
CA VAL A 38 8.23 -10.99 -1.34
C VAL A 38 7.37 -10.86 -2.58
N LEU A 39 7.68 -11.65 -3.60
CA LEU A 39 6.86 -11.70 -4.79
C LEU A 39 5.80 -12.76 -4.55
N LEU A 40 4.55 -12.33 -4.47
CA LEU A 40 3.44 -13.24 -4.19
C LEU A 40 3.15 -14.09 -5.42
N PRO A 41 2.89 -15.39 -5.23
CA PRO A 41 2.34 -16.17 -6.34
C PRO A 41 1.03 -15.57 -6.80
N GLU A 42 0.77 -15.63 -8.10
CA GLU A 42 -0.48 -15.10 -8.62
C GLU A 42 -1.66 -15.87 -8.04
N GLY A 43 -2.69 -15.14 -7.63
CA GLY A 43 -3.84 -15.75 -7.03
C GLY A 43 -4.64 -14.77 -6.21
N GLU A 44 -5.53 -15.29 -5.39
CA GLU A 44 -6.43 -14.49 -4.58
C GLU A 44 -5.92 -14.39 -3.16
N TYR A 45 -6.01 -13.19 -2.60
CA TYR A 45 -5.51 -12.92 -1.26
C TYR A 45 -6.46 -12.00 -0.53
N SER A 46 -6.55 -12.19 0.79
CA SER A 46 -7.22 -11.22 1.64
C SER A 46 -6.26 -10.09 1.95
N PHE A 47 -6.79 -8.88 2.03
CA PHE A 47 -5.97 -7.72 2.34
C PHE A 47 -6.65 -6.85 3.39
N MET A 48 -5.83 -6.03 4.04
CA MET A 48 -6.32 -4.95 4.89
C MET A 48 -5.72 -3.64 4.38
N VAL A 49 -6.51 -2.60 4.31
CA VAL A 49 -6.01 -1.28 3.91
C VAL A 49 -5.30 -0.67 5.09
N THR A 50 -4.00 -0.47 4.97
CA THR A 50 -3.20 0.10 6.06
C THR A 50 -2.76 1.53 5.78
N GLY A 51 -2.96 2.01 4.57
CA GLY A 51 -2.57 3.37 4.25
C GLY A 51 -3.39 3.93 3.09
N LEU A 52 -3.59 5.23 3.11
CA LEU A 52 -4.32 5.93 2.08
C LEU A 52 -3.72 7.32 1.95
N THR A 53 -3.23 7.63 0.77
CA THR A 53 -2.71 8.95 0.48
C THR A 53 -3.52 9.55 -0.65
N ARG A 54 -3.99 10.77 -0.47
CA ARG A 54 -4.75 11.46 -1.51
C ARG A 54 -3.76 12.21 -2.39
N GLY A 55 -3.87 11.97 -3.69
CA GLY A 55 -2.98 12.58 -4.64
C GLY A 55 -3.73 13.05 -5.86
N ARG A 56 -3.00 13.36 -6.90
CA ARG A 56 -3.59 13.83 -8.13
C ARG A 56 -2.89 13.20 -9.32
N PHE A 57 -3.70 12.75 -10.26
CA PHE A 57 -3.23 12.27 -11.55
C PHE A 57 -3.26 13.44 -12.53
N GLU A 58 -2.12 13.72 -13.15
CA GLU A 58 -2.02 14.89 -14.01
C GLU A 58 -2.54 14.67 -15.41
N GLY A 59 -2.99 13.47 -15.70
CA GLY A 59 -3.59 13.21 -16.99
C GLY A 59 -2.65 12.46 -17.93
N SER A 60 -3.24 11.89 -18.96
CA SER A 60 -2.50 11.21 -20.02
C SER A 60 -3.34 11.33 -21.28
N ASP A 61 -2.84 10.72 -22.37
CA ASP A 61 -3.59 10.70 -23.62
C ASP A 61 -4.93 9.99 -23.48
N LYS A 62 -5.04 9.12 -22.51
CA LYS A 62 -6.22 8.28 -22.36
C LYS A 62 -7.20 8.75 -21.30
N MET A 63 -6.74 9.58 -20.37
CA MET A 63 -7.58 9.97 -19.26
C MET A 63 -7.21 11.37 -18.79
N SER A 64 -8.22 12.21 -18.58
CA SER A 64 -8.00 13.57 -18.11
C SER A 64 -7.54 13.59 -16.66
N PRO A 65 -6.98 14.72 -16.20
CA PRO A 65 -6.53 14.82 -14.80
C PRO A 65 -7.68 14.57 -13.83
N CYS A 66 -7.34 13.96 -12.70
CA CYS A 66 -8.33 13.65 -11.68
C CYS A 66 -7.66 13.39 -10.34
N PRO A 67 -8.43 13.41 -9.24
CA PRO A 67 -7.88 12.97 -7.97
C PRO A 67 -7.57 11.48 -8.03
N LYS A 68 -6.62 11.06 -7.20
CA LYS A 68 -6.33 9.63 -7.08
C LYS A 68 -6.12 9.28 -5.62
N ALA A 69 -6.44 8.04 -5.29
CA ALA A 69 -6.20 7.49 -3.97
C ALA A 69 -5.08 6.47 -4.10
N GLU A 70 -3.99 6.68 -3.35
CA GLU A 70 -2.89 5.74 -3.32
C GLU A 70 -3.06 4.86 -2.11
N LEU A 71 -3.28 3.59 -2.35
CA LEU A 71 -3.60 2.64 -1.29
C LEU A 71 -2.39 1.81 -0.95
N GLU A 72 -2.24 1.54 0.35
CA GLU A 72 -1.30 0.54 0.83
C GLU A 72 -2.12 -0.61 1.37
N LEU A 73 -1.93 -1.78 0.78
CA LEU A 73 -2.68 -2.97 1.16
C LEU A 73 -1.72 -3.94 1.83
N LEU A 74 -2.13 -4.47 2.97
CA LEU A 74 -1.33 -5.44 3.70
C LEU A 74 -1.88 -6.83 3.45
N ILE A 75 -1.02 -7.72 2.98
CA ILE A 75 -1.34 -9.12 2.78
C ILE A 75 -0.38 -9.93 3.64
N ILE A 76 -0.92 -10.88 4.40
CA ILE A 76 -0.09 -11.78 5.19
C ILE A 76 0.13 -13.04 4.36
N TYR A 77 1.38 -13.33 4.06
CA TYR A 77 1.72 -14.50 3.27
C TYR A 77 2.83 -15.27 3.97
N ASN A 78 2.54 -16.50 4.34
CA ASN A 78 3.49 -17.38 5.05
C ASN A 78 4.03 -16.68 6.30
N GLY A 79 3.15 -15.98 7.02
CA GLY A 79 3.54 -15.30 8.25
C GLY A 79 4.29 -14.00 8.04
N LYS A 80 4.45 -13.57 6.81
CA LYS A 80 5.15 -12.31 6.53
C LYS A 80 4.18 -11.26 6.03
N ASP A 81 4.45 -10.01 6.42
CA ASP A 81 3.68 -8.88 5.98
C ASP A 81 4.17 -8.45 4.60
N VAL A 82 3.27 -8.48 3.64
CA VAL A 82 3.60 -8.07 2.27
C VAL A 82 2.73 -6.87 1.93
N LYS A 83 3.35 -5.76 1.58
CA LYS A 83 2.63 -4.54 1.24
C LYS A 83 2.52 -4.43 -0.27
N VAL A 84 1.30 -4.17 -0.73
CA VAL A 84 1.02 -3.99 -2.15
C VAL A 84 0.42 -2.60 -2.31
N PHE A 85 0.93 -1.85 -3.27
CA PHE A 85 0.47 -0.50 -3.50
C PHE A 85 -0.38 -0.44 -4.75
N GLU A 86 -1.49 0.27 -4.67
CA GLU A 86 -2.41 0.36 -5.79
C GLU A 86 -3.03 1.74 -5.82
N ASN A 87 -3.23 2.27 -7.03
CA ASN A 87 -3.85 3.57 -7.22
C ASN A 87 -5.27 3.40 -7.71
N LEU A 88 -6.17 4.18 -7.13
CA LEU A 88 -7.54 4.28 -7.62
C LEU A 88 -7.74 5.68 -8.16
N PHE A 89 -8.19 5.76 -9.41
CA PHE A 89 -8.40 7.06 -10.06
C PHE A 89 -9.87 7.44 -9.96
N LEU A 90 -10.12 8.64 -9.45
CA LEU A 90 -11.49 9.14 -9.31
C LEU A 90 -11.90 9.77 -10.61
N HIS A 91 -12.17 8.90 -11.59
CA HIS A 91 -12.49 9.30 -12.96
C HIS A 91 -13.55 8.35 -13.50
N LYS A 92 -14.39 8.87 -14.37
CA LYS A 92 -15.45 8.04 -14.95
C LYS A 92 -14.92 6.80 -15.64
N LYS A 93 -13.78 6.92 -16.32
CA LYS A 93 -13.21 5.79 -17.04
C LYS A 93 -12.69 4.70 -16.12
N ALA A 94 -12.41 5.04 -14.86
CA ALA A 94 -11.93 4.09 -13.88
C ALA A 94 -12.98 3.78 -12.82
N GLU A 95 -14.20 4.20 -13.04
CA GLU A 95 -15.27 4.04 -12.04
C GLU A 95 -15.53 2.57 -11.74
N TRP A 96 -15.35 1.71 -12.73
CA TRP A 96 -15.56 0.28 -12.53
C TRP A 96 -14.61 -0.28 -11.47
N LYS A 97 -13.38 0.22 -11.42
CA LYS A 97 -12.42 -0.25 -10.45
C LYS A 97 -12.73 0.30 -9.06
N LEU A 98 -13.19 1.54 -8.99
CA LEU A 98 -13.66 2.11 -7.74
C LEU A 98 -14.81 1.27 -7.18
N SER A 99 -15.76 0.89 -8.04
CA SER A 99 -16.86 0.03 -7.63
C SER A 99 -16.37 -1.29 -7.09
N GLU A 100 -15.44 -1.94 -7.81
CA GLU A 100 -14.90 -3.21 -7.36
C GLU A 100 -14.28 -3.10 -5.97
N PHE A 101 -13.52 -2.04 -5.76
CA PHE A 101 -12.85 -1.85 -4.49
C PHE A 101 -13.86 -1.67 -3.36
N PHE A 102 -14.85 -0.78 -3.55
CA PHE A 102 -15.82 -0.51 -2.48
C PHE A 102 -16.74 -1.69 -2.23
N ILE A 103 -17.02 -2.50 -3.25
CA ILE A 103 -17.73 -3.74 -3.04
C ILE A 103 -16.89 -4.70 -2.22
N SER A 104 -15.61 -4.78 -2.55
CA SER A 104 -14.70 -5.70 -1.87
C SER A 104 -14.60 -5.42 -0.38
N ILE A 105 -14.56 -4.14 0.01
CA ILE A 105 -14.45 -3.78 1.42
C ILE A 105 -15.81 -3.63 2.10
N GLY A 106 -16.90 -3.93 1.38
CA GLY A 106 -18.22 -3.98 2.00
C GLY A 106 -18.98 -2.69 2.07
N GLN A 107 -18.50 -1.62 1.44
CA GLN A 107 -19.21 -0.34 1.45
C GLN A 107 -20.27 -0.22 0.36
N LYS A 108 -20.18 -1.05 -0.67
CA LYS A 108 -21.08 -0.94 -1.80
C LYS A 108 -21.66 -2.31 -2.12
N LYS A 109 -22.90 -2.35 -2.52
CA LYS A 109 -23.55 -3.56 -3.04
C LYS A 109 -23.75 -3.42 -4.53
N HIS A 110 -23.76 -4.55 -5.22
CA HIS A 110 -24.00 -4.56 -6.65
C HIS A 110 -25.31 -3.87 -7.00
N GLY A 111 -25.23 -2.99 -8.01
CA GLY A 111 -26.42 -2.33 -8.51
C GLY A 111 -26.88 -1.17 -7.70
N GLU A 112 -26.25 -0.88 -6.58
CA GLU A 112 -26.63 0.25 -5.75
C GLU A 112 -25.58 1.35 -5.84
N PRO A 113 -26.01 2.60 -5.97
CA PRO A 113 -25.05 3.70 -5.97
C PRO A 113 -24.43 3.86 -4.59
N LEU A 114 -23.24 4.45 -4.56
CA LEU A 114 -22.52 4.66 -3.33
C LEU A 114 -21.92 6.05 -3.32
N LYS A 115 -22.06 6.73 -2.19
CA LYS A 115 -21.26 7.89 -1.92
C LYS A 115 -20.01 7.41 -1.20
N MET A 116 -18.87 7.59 -1.82
CA MET A 116 -17.60 7.07 -1.28
C MET A 116 -17.30 7.69 0.07
N ASP A 117 -17.00 6.83 1.04
CA ASP A 117 -16.62 7.28 2.38
C ASP A 117 -15.16 6.87 2.61
N TRP A 118 -14.26 7.78 2.27
CA TRP A 118 -12.84 7.49 2.38
C TRP A 118 -12.36 7.46 3.83
N SER A 119 -13.13 8.03 4.73
CA SER A 119 -12.73 8.04 6.14
C SER A 119 -12.78 6.66 6.76
N LYS A 120 -13.51 5.73 6.15
CA LYS A 120 -13.63 4.37 6.67
C LYS A 120 -12.80 3.37 5.88
N VAL A 121 -11.98 3.84 4.95
CA VAL A 121 -11.23 2.93 4.10
C VAL A 121 -10.05 2.30 4.83
N ILE A 122 -9.31 3.09 5.60
CA ILE A 122 -8.18 2.55 6.35
C ILE A 122 -8.73 1.61 7.42
N GLY A 123 -8.17 0.40 7.48
CA GLY A 123 -8.65 -0.63 8.39
C GLY A 123 -9.66 -1.57 7.78
N SER A 124 -10.15 -1.25 6.58
CA SER A 124 -11.10 -2.13 5.90
C SER A 124 -10.38 -3.35 5.35
N GLU A 125 -11.13 -4.44 5.25
CA GLU A 125 -10.60 -5.70 4.73
C GLU A 125 -11.38 -6.13 3.51
N GLY A 126 -10.69 -6.77 2.59
CA GLY A 126 -11.32 -7.28 1.39
C GLY A 126 -10.49 -8.38 0.78
N THR A 127 -10.85 -8.75 -0.45
CA THR A 127 -10.15 -9.79 -1.19
C THR A 127 -9.79 -9.25 -2.56
N CYS A 128 -8.63 -9.62 -3.03
CA CYS A 128 -8.18 -9.19 -4.35
C CYS A 128 -7.45 -10.31 -5.04
N ARG A 129 -7.28 -10.13 -6.34
CA ARG A 129 -6.47 -11.04 -7.13
C ARG A 129 -5.18 -10.33 -7.49
N ILE A 130 -4.07 -10.99 -7.19
CA ILE A 130 -2.73 -10.43 -7.42
C ILE A 130 -2.13 -11.05 -8.67
N TYR A 131 -1.45 -10.25 -9.45
CA TYR A 131 -0.63 -10.74 -10.55
C TYR A 131 0.75 -10.11 -10.45
N ASN A 132 1.71 -10.74 -11.14
CA ASN A 132 3.07 -10.24 -11.14
C ASN A 132 3.30 -9.42 -12.39
N ASN A 133 3.47 -8.12 -12.21
CA ASN A 133 3.69 -7.20 -13.31
C ASN A 133 5.17 -6.96 -13.48
N GLU A 134 5.64 -7.01 -14.70
CA GLU A 134 7.05 -6.82 -14.99
C GLU A 134 7.27 -5.43 -15.57
N TYR A 135 8.24 -4.71 -15.00
CA TYR A 135 8.56 -3.36 -15.45
C TYR A 135 10.06 -3.19 -15.33
N ASN A 136 10.73 -2.84 -16.43
CA ASN A 136 12.18 -2.66 -16.47
C ASN A 136 12.93 -3.87 -15.92
N GLY A 137 12.45 -5.06 -16.22
CA GLY A 137 13.11 -6.29 -15.80
C GLY A 137 12.83 -6.71 -14.37
N ASN A 138 12.06 -5.94 -13.62
CA ASN A 138 11.70 -6.29 -12.25
C ASN A 138 10.23 -6.65 -12.20
N LYS A 139 9.90 -7.57 -11.29
CA LYS A 139 8.52 -8.00 -11.10
C LYS A 139 7.97 -7.41 -9.84
N TYR A 140 6.71 -7.01 -9.89
CA TYR A 140 6.03 -6.36 -8.78
C TYR A 140 4.68 -7.00 -8.56
N ASN A 141 4.24 -6.99 -7.31
CA ASN A 141 2.89 -7.43 -6.98
C ASN A 141 1.90 -6.32 -7.33
N ARG A 142 0.91 -6.65 -8.14
CA ARG A 142 -0.11 -5.68 -8.51
C ARG A 142 -1.48 -6.31 -8.38
N VAL A 143 -2.45 -5.47 -8.07
CA VAL A 143 -3.84 -5.93 -7.98
C VAL A 143 -4.41 -5.99 -9.38
N LYS A 144 -4.83 -7.18 -9.79
CA LYS A 144 -5.50 -7.35 -11.05
C LYS A 144 -6.97 -6.99 -10.93
N LYS A 145 -7.58 -7.33 -9.80
CA LYS A 145 -9.00 -7.13 -9.60
C LYS A 145 -9.33 -7.20 -8.13
N PHE A 146 -10.25 -6.36 -7.66
CA PHE A 146 -10.80 -6.50 -6.33
C PHE A 146 -12.02 -7.41 -6.42
N LEU A 147 -12.15 -8.31 -5.47
CA LEU A 147 -13.16 -9.36 -5.52
C LEU A 147 -14.20 -9.12 -4.44
N GLU A 148 -15.41 -9.63 -4.68
CA GLU A 148 -16.46 -9.52 -3.69
C GLU A 148 -16.10 -10.28 -2.43
N PRO A 149 -16.58 -9.83 -1.26
CA PRO A 149 -16.35 -10.56 -0.04
C PRO A 149 -16.95 -11.95 -0.16
N LYS A 150 -16.23 -12.92 0.37
CA LYS A 150 -16.78 -14.27 0.43
C LYS A 150 -17.77 -14.34 1.58
N ALA A 151 -18.89 -14.90 1.29
CA ALA A 151 -19.94 -14.98 2.30
C ALA A 151 -19.56 -15.93 3.42
#